data_2d14574ad2eee84d0d08fd1b7d665654
#
_entry.id   2d14574ad2eee84d0d08fd1b7d665654
#
_cell.length_a   1.000
_cell.length_b   1.000
_cell.length_c   1.000
_cell.angle_alpha   90.00
_cell.angle_beta   90.00
_cell.angle_gamma   90.00
#
_symmetry.space_group_name_H-M   'P 1'
#
loop_
_entity.id
_entity.type
_entity.pdbx_description
1 polymer ?
#
loop_
_entity_poly.entity_id
_entity_poly.type
_entity_poly.pdbx_seq_one_letter_code
_entity_poly.pdbx_strand_id
1 'polypeptide(L)'
;MLLLSQRGFNFEHWMPWVYELESVIESVDAVDVIELEPRFQGRVGRAWLWMKNRTRHKLGLPVDAGIRYVKLSGEYDLLFCIVNFAPDVALFRYVEGIRRHCKRAVVVILEVWTSGIQQAEAELRLLDQLEFDCVYATHSGVLDSLRRLSGRPVELFLFGVDCLRFAPYPVPAARVVDCYSMGRRSEVTHQGLLDWARRGNFFYIYDTIGRKGDVFQFRIRNWQEHRDLVASIVKRSRYFIAYSAQHRTDTETEPSLSPRYFEGAGGGAVMLGTAPGCPEFGRCFDWPDAVVQIPYECPEIERVLDELEREPERLVRARRANLLNTLRRHDWSYRWEDVLRRVGMEPLVALKERHRKLAAMAEEIERWPAEALEPLALRARAGRCGRR
;
A
#
# COMPACT_ATOMS: atom_id res chain seq x y z
N MET A 1 2.00 -4.42 -23.32
CA MET A 1 1.01 -3.47 -22.77
C MET A 1 1.63 -2.10 -22.53
N LEU A 2 0.83 -1.08 -22.31
CA LEU A 2 1.30 0.27 -21.95
C LEU A 2 1.00 0.57 -20.48
N LEU A 3 2.02 0.96 -19.72
CA LEU A 3 1.91 1.48 -18.37
C LEU A 3 2.15 2.99 -18.38
N LEU A 4 1.14 3.77 -18.00
CA LEU A 4 1.31 5.21 -17.75
C LEU A 4 1.67 5.41 -16.28
N SER A 5 2.91 5.82 -16.02
CA SER A 5 3.45 5.96 -14.68
C SER A 5 3.60 7.42 -14.26
N GLN A 6 3.36 7.70 -12.99
CA GLN A 6 3.59 9.00 -12.37
C GLN A 6 5.02 9.14 -11.77
N ARG A 7 5.92 8.18 -11.98
CA ARG A 7 7.30 8.16 -11.43
C ARG A 7 8.09 9.44 -11.76
N GLY A 8 7.81 10.05 -12.92
CA GLY A 8 8.50 11.26 -13.37
C GLY A 8 8.16 12.55 -12.61
N PHE A 9 7.05 12.58 -11.84
CA PHE A 9 6.62 13.83 -11.19
C PHE A 9 5.99 13.68 -9.80
N ASN A 10 5.44 12.53 -9.46
CA ASN A 10 4.76 12.31 -8.19
C ASN A 10 5.69 11.61 -7.20
N PHE A 11 6.28 12.35 -6.29
CA PHE A 11 7.23 11.87 -5.27
C PHE A 11 6.63 11.87 -3.87
N GLU A 12 5.32 11.88 -3.75
CA GLU A 12 4.65 11.88 -2.46
C GLU A 12 4.96 10.58 -1.68
N HIS A 13 5.03 10.68 -0.37
CA HIS A 13 5.51 9.61 0.51
C HIS A 13 4.67 8.31 0.47
N TRP A 14 3.45 8.37 -0.04
CA TRP A 14 2.59 7.19 -0.25
C TRP A 14 2.76 6.54 -1.63
N MET A 15 3.46 7.16 -2.58
CA MET A 15 3.63 6.61 -3.93
C MET A 15 4.58 5.42 -4.05
N PRO A 16 5.57 5.20 -3.18
CA PRO A 16 6.53 4.09 -3.35
C PRO A 16 5.90 2.70 -3.50
N TRP A 17 4.80 2.41 -2.81
CA TRP A 17 4.13 1.12 -2.97
C TRP A 17 3.39 1.00 -4.31
N VAL A 18 2.92 2.11 -4.90
CA VAL A 18 2.37 2.15 -6.27
C VAL A 18 3.46 1.76 -7.26
N TYR A 19 4.64 2.37 -7.12
CA TYR A 19 5.77 2.09 -8.00
C TYR A 19 6.35 0.68 -7.78
N GLU A 20 6.20 0.13 -6.59
CA GLU A 20 6.48 -1.28 -6.33
C GLU A 20 5.52 -2.19 -7.12
N LEU A 21 4.21 -1.92 -7.10
CA LEU A 21 3.24 -2.64 -7.92
C LEU A 21 3.58 -2.54 -9.41
N GLU A 22 3.84 -1.34 -9.92
CA GLU A 22 4.25 -1.14 -11.32
C GLU A 22 5.51 -1.96 -11.66
N SER A 23 6.51 -1.98 -10.77
CA SER A 23 7.74 -2.77 -10.96
C SER A 23 7.47 -4.27 -10.93
N VAL A 24 6.54 -4.74 -10.11
CA VAL A 24 6.13 -6.15 -10.14
C VAL A 24 5.47 -6.48 -11.48
N ILE A 25 4.59 -5.62 -12.00
CA ILE A 25 3.97 -5.80 -13.33
C ILE A 25 5.05 -5.86 -14.42
N GLU A 26 6.00 -4.94 -14.43
CA GLU A 26 7.14 -4.94 -15.36
C GLU A 26 7.97 -6.22 -15.31
N SER A 27 8.04 -6.86 -14.14
CA SER A 27 8.80 -8.12 -13.96
C SER A 27 8.07 -9.37 -14.46
N VAL A 28 6.75 -9.30 -14.67
CA VAL A 28 5.90 -10.46 -15.00
C VAL A 28 5.14 -10.31 -16.30
N ASP A 29 5.22 -9.15 -16.96
CA ASP A 29 4.51 -8.87 -18.21
C ASP A 29 5.40 -8.13 -19.23
N ALA A 30 4.98 -8.07 -20.49
CA ALA A 30 5.64 -7.30 -21.54
C ALA A 30 5.13 -5.86 -21.54
N VAL A 31 5.89 -4.95 -20.93
CA VAL A 31 5.45 -3.59 -20.59
C VAL A 31 6.32 -2.52 -21.25
N ASP A 32 5.67 -1.62 -21.97
CA ASP A 32 6.24 -0.31 -22.32
C ASP A 32 5.79 0.70 -21.27
N VAL A 33 6.73 1.40 -20.64
CA VAL A 33 6.45 2.38 -19.61
C VAL A 33 6.60 3.79 -20.19
N ILE A 34 5.55 4.60 -20.06
CA ILE A 34 5.62 6.05 -20.29
C ILE A 34 5.55 6.74 -18.93
N GLU A 35 6.68 7.31 -18.52
CA GLU A 35 6.72 8.18 -17.35
C GLU A 35 6.19 9.56 -17.72
N LEU A 36 5.10 9.96 -17.07
CA LEU A 36 4.51 11.26 -17.27
C LEU A 36 5.39 12.35 -16.66
N GLU A 37 5.60 13.44 -17.41
CA GLU A 37 6.46 14.54 -16.99
C GLU A 37 5.67 15.79 -16.62
N PRO A 38 6.11 16.56 -15.61
CA PRO A 38 5.44 17.80 -15.25
C PRO A 38 5.69 18.86 -16.34
N ARG A 39 4.62 19.56 -16.74
CA ARG A 39 4.71 20.72 -17.66
C ARG A 39 5.34 21.94 -16.97
N PHE A 40 5.09 22.08 -15.68
CA PHE A 40 5.58 23.20 -14.88
C PHE A 40 6.64 22.73 -13.88
N GLN A 41 7.84 23.25 -14.03
CA GLN A 41 8.94 23.01 -13.10
C GLN A 41 9.08 24.17 -12.11
N GLY A 42 9.70 23.90 -10.95
CA GLY A 42 9.97 24.91 -9.92
C GLY A 42 8.76 25.31 -9.08
N ARG A 43 9.01 26.19 -8.10
CA ARG A 43 7.99 26.64 -7.12
C ARG A 43 6.92 27.54 -7.75
N VAL A 44 7.34 28.44 -8.63
CA VAL A 44 6.44 29.42 -9.27
C VAL A 44 5.43 28.71 -10.19
N GLY A 45 5.89 27.80 -11.03
CA GLY A 45 5.00 27.05 -11.92
C GLY A 45 3.99 26.18 -11.17
N ARG A 46 4.40 25.54 -10.05
CA ARG A 46 3.47 24.78 -9.20
C ARG A 46 2.46 25.68 -8.50
N ALA A 47 2.87 26.84 -7.98
CA ALA A 47 1.97 27.80 -7.36
C ALA A 47 0.92 28.32 -8.35
N TRP A 48 1.35 28.61 -9.59
CA TRP A 48 0.46 29.03 -10.66
C TRP A 48 -0.57 27.93 -11.02
N LEU A 49 -0.12 26.68 -11.17
CA LEU A 49 -1.00 25.54 -11.43
C LEU A 49 -2.02 25.36 -10.29
N TRP A 50 -1.58 25.48 -9.04
CA TRP A 50 -2.45 25.40 -7.87
C TRP A 50 -3.53 26.50 -7.89
N MET A 51 -3.16 27.77 -8.16
CA MET A 51 -4.13 28.86 -8.28
C MET A 51 -5.12 28.63 -9.43
N LYS A 52 -4.60 28.20 -10.58
CA LYS A 52 -5.43 27.86 -11.74
C LYS A 52 -6.46 26.78 -11.39
N ASN A 53 -6.02 25.69 -10.78
CA ASN A 53 -6.88 24.58 -10.41
C ASN A 53 -7.92 24.98 -9.33
N ARG A 54 -7.53 25.82 -8.37
CA ARG A 54 -8.47 26.37 -7.39
C ARG A 54 -9.57 27.20 -8.05
N THR A 55 -9.25 27.98 -9.07
CA THR A 55 -10.25 28.76 -9.83
C THR A 55 -11.13 27.83 -10.65
N ARG A 56 -10.56 26.86 -11.36
CA ARG A 56 -11.30 25.87 -12.15
C ARG A 56 -12.29 25.09 -11.30
N HIS A 57 -11.84 24.61 -10.16
CA HIS A 57 -12.69 23.90 -9.19
C HIS A 57 -13.89 24.74 -8.73
N LYS A 58 -13.68 26.02 -8.41
CA LYS A 58 -14.78 26.94 -8.06
C LYS A 58 -15.80 27.16 -9.18
N LEU A 59 -15.36 27.03 -10.43
CA LEU A 59 -16.19 27.19 -11.63
C LEU A 59 -16.79 25.86 -12.12
N GLY A 60 -16.59 24.75 -11.40
CA GLY A 60 -17.02 23.42 -11.84
C GLY A 60 -16.31 22.93 -13.10
N LEU A 61 -15.12 23.47 -13.41
CA LEU A 61 -14.33 23.08 -14.56
C LEU A 61 -13.31 22.01 -14.18
N PRO A 62 -13.05 21.03 -15.07
CA PRO A 62 -12.07 20.00 -14.80
C PRO A 62 -10.68 20.57 -14.47
N VAL A 63 -9.95 19.96 -13.55
CA VAL A 63 -8.60 20.37 -13.18
C VAL A 63 -7.62 20.21 -14.33
N ASP A 64 -6.56 21.02 -14.30
CA ASP A 64 -5.39 20.86 -15.18
C ASP A 64 -4.39 19.93 -14.48
N ALA A 65 -4.12 18.77 -15.07
CA ALA A 65 -3.19 17.79 -14.50
C ALA A 65 -1.73 18.28 -14.43
N GLY A 66 -1.41 19.35 -15.15
CA GLY A 66 -0.07 19.98 -15.12
C GLY A 66 1.05 19.14 -15.73
N ILE A 67 0.71 18.13 -16.52
CA ILE A 67 1.67 17.27 -17.22
C ILE A 67 1.91 17.71 -18.67
N ARG A 68 3.00 17.23 -19.25
CA ARG A 68 3.29 17.38 -20.68
C ARG A 68 2.35 16.51 -21.50
N TYR A 69 2.12 16.96 -22.74
CA TYR A 69 1.32 16.22 -23.70
C TYR A 69 2.08 14.98 -24.18
N VAL A 70 1.40 13.85 -24.20
CA VAL A 70 1.91 12.56 -24.69
C VAL A 70 1.08 12.14 -25.88
N LYS A 71 1.75 11.82 -27.00
CA LYS A 71 1.11 11.25 -28.18
C LYS A 71 1.53 9.79 -28.30
N LEU A 72 0.56 8.89 -28.25
CA LEU A 72 0.82 7.47 -28.44
C LEU A 72 1.08 7.15 -29.91
N SER A 73 2.02 6.25 -30.17
CA SER A 73 2.39 5.81 -31.52
C SER A 73 2.51 4.28 -31.66
N GLY A 74 2.58 3.55 -30.53
CA GLY A 74 2.60 2.08 -30.53
C GLY A 74 1.20 1.49 -30.49
N GLU A 75 1.07 0.20 -30.75
CA GLU A 75 -0.17 -0.58 -30.57
C GLU A 75 -0.06 -1.42 -29.31
N TYR A 76 -1.08 -1.35 -28.45
CA TYR A 76 -1.08 -2.00 -27.14
C TYR A 76 -2.37 -2.79 -26.91
N ASP A 77 -2.25 -3.98 -26.34
CA ASP A 77 -3.42 -4.77 -25.93
C ASP A 77 -4.12 -4.19 -24.71
N LEU A 78 -3.36 -3.55 -23.82
CA LEU A 78 -3.89 -2.96 -22.60
C LEU A 78 -3.12 -1.67 -22.24
N LEU A 79 -3.86 -0.61 -21.91
CA LEU A 79 -3.37 0.54 -21.15
C LEU A 79 -3.72 0.34 -19.69
N PHE A 80 -2.73 0.47 -18.81
CA PHE A 80 -2.90 0.44 -17.36
C PHE A 80 -2.33 1.71 -16.74
N CYS A 81 -3.05 2.31 -15.81
CA CYS A 81 -2.62 3.50 -15.09
C CYS A 81 -3.14 3.48 -13.66
N ILE A 82 -2.33 3.97 -12.74
CA ILE A 82 -2.75 4.18 -11.34
C ILE A 82 -2.74 5.68 -11.08
N VAL A 83 -3.85 6.20 -10.59
CA VAL A 83 -3.99 7.60 -10.16
C VAL A 83 -4.31 7.67 -8.68
N ASN A 84 -3.88 8.73 -8.02
CA ASN A 84 -4.06 8.84 -6.59
C ASN A 84 -5.50 9.26 -6.23
N PHE A 85 -5.97 10.36 -6.77
CA PHE A 85 -7.29 10.92 -6.49
C PHE A 85 -8.19 10.91 -7.73
N ALA A 86 -9.50 10.93 -7.54
CA ALA A 86 -10.46 11.03 -8.65
C ALA A 86 -10.19 12.22 -9.60
N PRO A 87 -9.81 13.43 -9.14
CA PRO A 87 -9.43 14.53 -10.04
C PRO A 87 -8.20 14.25 -10.91
N ASP A 88 -7.31 13.34 -10.51
CA ASP A 88 -6.10 13.01 -11.28
C ASP A 88 -6.42 12.29 -12.59
N VAL A 89 -7.64 11.75 -12.74
CA VAL A 89 -8.17 11.23 -14.02
C VAL A 89 -8.04 12.27 -15.15
N ALA A 90 -8.01 13.55 -14.82
CA ALA A 90 -7.75 14.64 -15.77
C ALA A 90 -6.45 14.48 -16.57
N LEU A 91 -5.49 13.67 -16.09
CA LEU A 91 -4.25 13.37 -16.81
C LEU A 91 -4.49 12.77 -18.20
N PHE A 92 -5.56 11.98 -18.37
CA PHE A 92 -5.88 11.36 -19.67
C PHE A 92 -6.24 12.35 -20.77
N ARG A 93 -6.56 13.61 -20.44
CA ARG A 93 -6.74 14.71 -21.44
C ARG A 93 -5.43 15.09 -22.13
N TYR A 94 -4.31 14.71 -21.53
CA TYR A 94 -2.96 15.00 -22.03
C TYR A 94 -2.31 13.80 -22.73
N VAL A 95 -3.07 12.69 -22.89
CA VAL A 95 -2.62 11.49 -23.58
C VAL A 95 -3.47 11.29 -24.84
N GLU A 96 -2.90 11.64 -26.01
CA GLU A 96 -3.58 11.53 -27.30
C GLU A 96 -3.49 10.09 -27.83
N GLY A 97 -4.61 9.60 -28.33
CA GLY A 97 -4.66 8.34 -29.07
C GLY A 97 -4.95 7.11 -28.23
N ILE A 98 -5.42 7.24 -26.98
CA ILE A 98 -5.72 6.10 -26.11
C ILE A 98 -6.56 5.06 -26.85
N ARG A 99 -7.76 5.42 -27.35
CA ARG A 99 -8.65 4.45 -28.01
C ARG A 99 -8.18 3.99 -29.40
N ARG A 100 -7.30 4.76 -30.03
CA ARG A 100 -6.71 4.37 -31.32
C ARG A 100 -5.60 3.33 -31.17
N HIS A 101 -4.83 3.43 -30.09
CA HIS A 101 -3.60 2.67 -29.90
C HIS A 101 -3.72 1.58 -28.81
N CYS A 102 -4.75 1.62 -27.98
CA CYS A 102 -4.97 0.66 -26.91
C CYS A 102 -6.30 -0.07 -27.09
N LYS A 103 -6.26 -1.41 -27.21
CA LYS A 103 -7.46 -2.24 -27.36
C LYS A 103 -8.33 -2.20 -26.10
N ARG A 104 -7.68 -2.13 -24.92
CA ARG A 104 -8.30 -2.06 -23.59
C ARG A 104 -7.67 -0.98 -22.77
N ALA A 105 -8.42 -0.42 -21.82
CA ALA A 105 -7.91 0.59 -20.90
C ALA A 105 -8.47 0.36 -19.49
N VAL A 106 -7.58 0.35 -18.51
CA VAL A 106 -7.89 0.15 -17.10
C VAL A 106 -7.22 1.24 -16.27
N VAL A 107 -7.94 1.77 -15.29
CA VAL A 107 -7.41 2.71 -14.31
C VAL A 107 -7.72 2.25 -12.89
N VAL A 108 -6.77 2.40 -12.00
CA VAL A 108 -6.95 2.25 -10.54
C VAL A 108 -6.95 3.64 -9.92
N ILE A 109 -7.98 3.97 -9.15
CA ILE A 109 -8.06 5.22 -8.38
C ILE A 109 -7.94 4.86 -6.90
N LEU A 110 -6.88 5.34 -6.24
CA LEU A 110 -6.51 4.88 -4.90
C LEU A 110 -7.33 5.54 -3.79
N GLU A 111 -7.34 6.85 -3.77
CA GLU A 111 -7.94 7.67 -2.70
C GLU A 111 -9.27 8.25 -3.17
N VAL A 112 -10.33 7.44 -3.14
CA VAL A 112 -11.70 7.86 -3.46
C VAL A 112 -12.56 7.68 -2.22
N TRP A 113 -13.16 8.77 -1.76
CA TRP A 113 -14.02 8.78 -0.58
C TRP A 113 -15.43 9.25 -0.95
N THR A 114 -16.45 8.75 -0.25
CA THR A 114 -17.84 9.13 -0.49
C THR A 114 -18.03 10.64 -0.36
N SER A 115 -17.34 11.23 0.63
CA SER A 115 -17.24 12.68 0.75
C SER A 115 -16.29 13.22 -0.33
N GLY A 116 -16.81 13.99 -1.26
CA GLY A 116 -15.99 14.67 -2.29
C GLY A 116 -15.95 13.99 -3.65
N ILE A 117 -16.39 12.76 -3.82
CA ILE A 117 -16.42 12.09 -5.13
C ILE A 117 -17.25 12.86 -6.17
N GLN A 118 -18.35 13.52 -5.74
CA GLN A 118 -19.21 14.34 -6.57
C GLN A 118 -18.47 15.53 -7.19
N GLN A 119 -17.46 16.04 -6.51
CA GLN A 119 -16.65 17.18 -6.98
C GLN A 119 -15.74 16.83 -8.15
N ALA A 120 -15.49 15.55 -8.40
CA ALA A 120 -14.69 15.03 -9.49
C ALA A 120 -15.53 14.45 -10.65
N GLU A 121 -16.83 14.73 -10.68
CA GLU A 121 -17.74 14.16 -11.69
C GLU A 121 -17.28 14.48 -13.12
N ALA A 122 -16.81 15.71 -13.37
CA ALA A 122 -16.35 16.14 -14.68
C ALA A 122 -15.08 15.39 -15.16
N GLU A 123 -14.21 15.00 -14.23
CA GLU A 123 -13.04 14.16 -14.51
C GLU A 123 -13.44 12.70 -14.69
N LEU A 124 -14.31 12.18 -13.83
CA LEU A 124 -14.76 10.79 -13.89
C LEU A 124 -15.53 10.47 -15.18
N ARG A 125 -16.34 11.40 -15.69
CA ARG A 125 -17.01 11.26 -16.98
C ARG A 125 -16.04 11.11 -18.17
N LEU A 126 -14.78 11.54 -18.04
CA LEU A 126 -13.75 11.34 -19.06
C LEU A 126 -13.48 9.85 -19.28
N LEU A 127 -13.63 9.02 -18.26
CA LEU A 127 -13.42 7.57 -18.37
C LEU A 127 -14.45 6.92 -19.29
N ASP A 128 -15.69 7.41 -19.28
CA ASP A 128 -16.72 6.97 -20.25
C ASP A 128 -16.41 7.49 -21.67
N GLN A 129 -16.06 8.75 -21.80
CA GLN A 129 -15.69 9.36 -23.08
C GLN A 129 -14.50 8.65 -23.74
N LEU A 130 -13.56 8.15 -22.94
CA LEU A 130 -12.41 7.37 -23.40
C LEU A 130 -12.68 5.86 -23.37
N GLU A 131 -13.91 5.43 -23.06
CA GLU A 131 -14.37 4.04 -23.08
C GLU A 131 -13.48 3.08 -22.27
N PHE A 132 -13.09 3.47 -21.04
CA PHE A 132 -12.32 2.57 -20.17
C PHE A 132 -13.09 1.27 -19.92
N ASP A 133 -12.41 0.13 -20.02
CA ASP A 133 -13.01 -1.20 -19.85
C ASP A 133 -13.33 -1.52 -18.40
N CYS A 134 -12.49 -1.02 -17.46
CA CYS A 134 -12.71 -1.15 -16.03
C CYS A 134 -12.05 -0.01 -15.26
N VAL A 135 -12.71 0.42 -14.21
CA VAL A 135 -12.21 1.34 -13.20
C VAL A 135 -12.09 0.57 -11.89
N TYR A 136 -10.97 0.71 -11.21
CA TYR A 136 -10.78 0.11 -9.90
C TYR A 136 -10.73 1.17 -8.82
N ALA A 137 -11.25 0.84 -7.63
CA ALA A 137 -11.08 1.64 -6.42
C ALA A 137 -10.70 0.74 -5.24
N THR A 138 -9.99 1.29 -4.27
CA THR A 138 -9.46 0.54 -3.12
C THR A 138 -10.42 0.43 -1.94
N HIS A 139 -11.63 0.99 -2.08
CA HIS A 139 -12.64 1.07 -1.03
C HIS A 139 -14.02 0.64 -1.56
N SER A 140 -14.64 -0.35 -0.92
CA SER A 140 -15.92 -0.90 -1.41
C SER A 140 -17.09 0.07 -1.29
N GLY A 141 -17.07 0.97 -0.29
CA GLY A 141 -18.14 1.94 -0.06
C GLY A 141 -18.36 2.94 -1.20
N VAL A 142 -17.38 3.14 -2.08
CA VAL A 142 -17.49 4.11 -3.20
C VAL A 142 -17.85 3.49 -4.54
N LEU A 143 -17.84 2.15 -4.67
CA LEU A 143 -17.96 1.48 -5.97
C LEU A 143 -19.22 1.87 -6.73
N ASP A 144 -20.39 1.91 -6.06
CA ASP A 144 -21.64 2.27 -6.72
C ASP A 144 -21.68 3.73 -7.14
N SER A 145 -21.16 4.62 -6.31
CA SER A 145 -21.06 6.04 -6.66
C SER A 145 -20.10 6.27 -7.81
N LEU A 146 -18.96 5.60 -7.79
CA LEU A 146 -17.97 5.67 -8.85
C LEU A 146 -18.51 5.10 -10.17
N ARG A 147 -19.27 4.01 -10.12
CA ARG A 147 -19.93 3.43 -11.30
C ARG A 147 -20.92 4.40 -11.93
N ARG A 148 -21.75 5.06 -11.11
CA ARG A 148 -22.71 6.06 -11.60
C ARG A 148 -22.03 7.28 -12.23
N LEU A 149 -20.95 7.78 -11.62
CA LEU A 149 -20.27 8.99 -12.08
C LEU A 149 -19.36 8.75 -13.28
N SER A 150 -18.68 7.63 -13.32
CA SER A 150 -17.78 7.27 -14.43
C SER A 150 -18.49 6.64 -15.62
N GLY A 151 -19.73 6.14 -15.46
CA GLY A 151 -20.44 5.40 -16.52
C GLY A 151 -19.79 4.07 -16.90
N ARG A 152 -18.81 3.59 -16.13
CA ARG A 152 -17.99 2.42 -16.49
C ARG A 152 -18.13 1.29 -15.45
N PRO A 153 -17.80 0.03 -15.80
CA PRO A 153 -17.66 -1.05 -14.84
C PRO A 153 -16.64 -0.69 -13.77
N VAL A 154 -17.00 -0.89 -12.50
CA VAL A 154 -16.13 -0.59 -11.35
C VAL A 154 -15.95 -1.83 -10.50
N GLU A 155 -14.70 -2.12 -10.16
CA GLU A 155 -14.29 -3.26 -9.34
C GLU A 155 -13.46 -2.81 -8.14
N LEU A 156 -13.39 -3.65 -7.12
CA LEU A 156 -12.55 -3.43 -5.95
C LEU A 156 -11.10 -3.84 -6.26
N PHE A 157 -10.15 -2.95 -6.02
CA PHE A 157 -8.72 -3.23 -6.07
C PHE A 157 -8.19 -3.43 -4.65
N LEU A 158 -7.82 -4.64 -4.30
CA LEU A 158 -7.20 -4.93 -3.01
C LEU A 158 -5.71 -4.57 -3.05
N PHE A 159 -5.19 -4.13 -1.90
CA PHE A 159 -3.75 -3.93 -1.77
C PHE A 159 -2.98 -5.26 -1.77
N GLY A 160 -1.68 -5.14 -1.91
CA GLY A 160 -0.72 -6.23 -1.85
C GLY A 160 0.64 -5.73 -1.39
N VAL A 161 1.65 -6.55 -1.58
CA VAL A 161 3.05 -6.24 -1.29
C VAL A 161 3.96 -7.07 -2.21
N ASP A 162 5.16 -6.59 -2.52
CA ASP A 162 6.15 -7.44 -3.18
C ASP A 162 6.71 -8.47 -2.19
N CYS A 163 6.13 -9.67 -2.18
CA CYS A 163 6.53 -10.74 -1.26
C CYS A 163 7.99 -11.19 -1.45
N LEU A 164 8.55 -11.07 -2.66
CA LEU A 164 9.96 -11.41 -2.89
C LEU A 164 10.90 -10.41 -2.21
N ARG A 165 10.45 -9.18 -2.01
CA ARG A 165 11.16 -8.13 -1.28
C ARG A 165 10.96 -8.22 0.22
N PHE A 166 9.72 -8.45 0.66
CA PHE A 166 9.33 -8.35 2.07
C PHE A 166 9.54 -9.64 2.86
N ALA A 167 9.40 -10.83 2.28
CA ALA A 167 9.59 -12.06 3.02
C ALA A 167 11.03 -12.23 3.50
N PRO A 168 11.26 -12.70 4.75
CA PRO A 168 12.59 -12.99 5.28
C PRO A 168 13.12 -14.34 4.73
N TYR A 169 13.31 -14.41 3.45
CA TYR A 169 13.69 -15.61 2.70
C TYR A 169 14.97 -15.34 1.89
N PRO A 170 15.87 -16.31 1.65
CA PRO A 170 15.76 -17.74 2.03
C PRO A 170 16.17 -18.04 3.48
N VAL A 171 16.68 -17.08 4.20
CA VAL A 171 17.12 -17.25 5.59
C VAL A 171 16.25 -16.41 6.52
N PRO A 172 15.76 -16.99 7.64
CA PRO A 172 15.01 -16.23 8.63
C PRO A 172 15.80 -15.01 9.12
N ALA A 173 15.18 -13.84 9.08
CA ALA A 173 15.81 -12.62 9.55
C ALA A 173 15.83 -12.56 11.09
N ALA A 174 16.99 -12.22 11.67
CA ALA A 174 17.08 -11.91 13.08
C ALA A 174 16.21 -10.67 13.41
N ARG A 175 15.29 -10.79 14.37
CA ARG A 175 14.36 -9.71 14.76
C ARG A 175 14.98 -8.90 15.90
N VAL A 176 15.73 -7.89 15.52
CA VAL A 176 16.50 -7.02 16.44
C VAL A 176 15.79 -5.72 16.76
N VAL A 177 14.75 -5.34 16.00
CA VAL A 177 13.90 -4.17 16.26
C VAL A 177 12.71 -4.64 17.08
N ASP A 178 12.50 -4.09 18.27
CA ASP A 178 11.36 -4.50 19.10
C ASP A 178 10.05 -4.03 18.50
N CYS A 179 9.93 -2.76 18.12
CA CYS A 179 8.72 -2.24 17.50
C CYS A 179 9.04 -1.27 16.36
N TYR A 180 8.29 -1.38 15.28
CA TYR A 180 8.34 -0.42 14.16
C TYR A 180 6.97 0.21 13.93
N SER A 181 6.95 1.54 13.83
CA SER A 181 5.75 2.32 13.50
C SER A 181 6.08 3.33 12.42
N MET A 182 5.36 3.29 11.30
CA MET A 182 5.55 4.25 10.21
C MET A 182 4.23 4.92 9.81
N GLY A 183 4.31 6.14 9.34
CA GLY A 183 3.19 6.94 8.87
C GLY A 183 2.28 7.41 10.01
N ARG A 184 0.96 7.33 9.80
CA ARG A 184 -0.01 7.78 10.81
C ARG A 184 0.04 6.90 12.04
N ARG A 185 0.08 7.52 13.21
CA ARG A 185 0.16 6.87 14.51
C ARG A 185 -0.67 7.60 15.55
N SER A 186 -1.03 6.91 16.62
CA SER A 186 -1.56 7.51 17.83
C SER A 186 -0.42 8.17 18.60
N GLU A 187 -0.57 9.43 18.98
CA GLU A 187 0.43 10.10 19.80
C GLU A 187 0.51 9.51 21.20
N VAL A 188 -0.62 9.03 21.75
CA VAL A 188 -0.66 8.37 23.08
C VAL A 188 0.14 7.07 23.05
N THR A 189 -0.15 6.17 22.11
CA THR A 189 0.58 4.91 21.95
C THR A 189 2.06 5.16 21.62
N HIS A 190 2.34 6.14 20.77
CA HIS A 190 3.70 6.53 20.41
C HIS A 190 4.49 7.01 21.62
N GLN A 191 3.90 7.88 22.45
CA GLN A 191 4.55 8.38 23.67
C GLN A 191 4.85 7.24 24.65
N GLY A 192 3.93 6.27 24.82
CA GLY A 192 4.16 5.09 25.66
C GLY A 192 5.37 4.27 25.18
N LEU A 193 5.48 4.03 23.86
CA LEU A 193 6.63 3.33 23.26
C LEU A 193 7.94 4.13 23.41
N LEU A 194 7.89 5.45 23.25
CA LEU A 194 9.06 6.32 23.46
C LEU A 194 9.56 6.29 24.90
N ASP A 195 8.64 6.39 25.86
CA ASP A 195 8.99 6.39 27.27
C ASP A 195 9.58 5.05 27.69
N TRP A 196 9.08 3.96 27.15
CA TRP A 196 9.70 2.65 27.36
C TRP A 196 11.10 2.58 26.73
N ALA A 197 11.26 3.00 25.48
CA ALA A 197 12.57 3.04 24.81
C ALA A 197 13.62 3.87 25.58
N ARG A 198 13.21 4.98 26.20
CA ARG A 198 14.10 5.85 27.01
C ARG A 198 14.51 5.21 28.33
N ARG A 199 13.66 4.38 28.94
CA ARG A 199 13.91 3.76 30.25
C ARG A 199 14.65 2.44 30.18
N GLY A 200 14.64 1.76 29.04
CA GLY A 200 15.14 0.39 28.95
C GLY A 200 15.67 -0.02 27.59
N ASN A 201 15.94 -1.31 27.46
CA ASN A 201 16.45 -1.94 26.25
C ASN A 201 15.30 -2.28 25.28
N PHE A 202 14.51 -1.28 24.90
CA PHE A 202 13.45 -1.42 23.91
C PHE A 202 13.81 -0.62 22.67
N PHE A 203 14.07 -1.30 21.56
CA PHE A 203 14.48 -0.66 20.31
C PHE A 203 13.24 -0.32 19.47
N TYR A 204 12.80 0.93 19.55
CA TYR A 204 11.66 1.46 18.84
C TYR A 204 12.12 2.30 17.64
N ILE A 205 11.72 1.87 16.43
CA ILE A 205 11.93 2.63 15.19
C ILE A 205 10.61 3.27 14.76
N TYR A 206 10.68 4.55 14.41
CA TYR A 206 9.53 5.32 13.93
C TYR A 206 10.01 6.42 12.97
N ASP A 207 9.11 6.89 12.11
CA ASP A 207 9.40 8.06 11.29
C ASP A 207 9.20 9.37 12.09
N THR A 208 9.95 10.39 11.69
CA THR A 208 9.89 11.74 12.28
C THR A 208 9.31 12.72 11.26
N ILE A 209 8.35 12.28 10.46
CA ILE A 209 7.77 13.08 9.40
C ILE A 209 7.00 14.24 10.01
N GLY A 210 7.44 15.46 9.70
CA GLY A 210 6.77 16.69 10.14
C GLY A 210 5.43 16.86 9.42
N ARG A 211 4.41 17.26 10.19
CA ARG A 211 3.13 17.71 9.65
C ARG A 211 3.10 19.24 9.65
N LYS A 212 2.63 19.83 8.55
CA LYS A 212 2.21 21.23 8.52
C LYS A 212 0.70 21.25 8.28
N GLY A 213 -0.06 21.37 9.35
CA GLY A 213 -1.49 21.09 9.33
C GLY A 213 -1.75 19.58 9.07
N ASP A 214 -2.66 19.25 8.17
CA ASP A 214 -2.95 17.87 7.78
C ASP A 214 -2.07 17.33 6.66
N VAL A 215 -1.08 18.09 6.18
CA VAL A 215 -0.23 17.73 5.05
C VAL A 215 1.13 17.24 5.52
N PHE A 216 1.50 16.03 5.13
CA PHE A 216 2.86 15.53 5.30
C PHE A 216 3.81 16.24 4.31
N GLN A 217 4.95 16.75 4.80
CA GLN A 217 5.96 17.43 4.00
C GLN A 217 7.14 16.52 3.70
N PHE A 218 6.89 15.37 3.13
CA PHE A 218 7.95 14.41 2.83
C PHE A 218 7.82 13.89 1.40
N ARG A 219 8.94 13.88 0.65
CA ARG A 219 9.02 13.40 -0.72
C ARG A 219 10.06 12.32 -0.85
N ILE A 220 9.69 11.22 -1.48
CA ILE A 220 10.57 10.10 -1.74
C ILE A 220 10.95 10.12 -3.21
N ARG A 221 12.23 10.42 -3.49
CA ARG A 221 12.75 10.45 -4.87
C ARG A 221 13.16 9.07 -5.36
N ASN A 222 13.79 8.29 -4.50
CA ASN A 222 14.17 6.92 -4.79
C ASN A 222 13.20 5.97 -4.09
N TRP A 223 12.19 5.54 -4.81
CA TRP A 223 11.16 4.66 -4.28
C TRP A 223 11.69 3.24 -4.01
N GLN A 224 12.68 2.75 -4.79
CA GLN A 224 13.28 1.43 -4.61
C GLN A 224 14.02 1.38 -3.26
N GLU A 225 14.92 2.33 -3.01
CA GLU A 225 15.64 2.43 -1.73
C GLU A 225 14.66 2.53 -0.55
N HIS A 226 13.60 3.31 -0.71
CA HIS A 226 12.58 3.43 0.33
C HIS A 226 11.89 2.08 0.60
N ARG A 227 11.46 1.35 -0.45
CA ARG A 227 10.82 0.04 -0.29
C ARG A 227 11.79 -1.00 0.28
N ASP A 228 13.04 -0.99 -0.13
CA ASP A 228 14.08 -1.86 0.41
C ASP A 228 14.34 -1.59 1.90
N LEU A 229 14.38 -0.31 2.29
CA LEU A 229 14.53 0.09 3.69
C LEU A 229 13.34 -0.37 4.53
N VAL A 230 12.11 -0.09 4.08
CA VAL A 230 10.88 -0.51 4.79
C VAL A 230 10.84 -2.03 4.94
N ALA A 231 11.05 -2.78 3.86
CA ALA A 231 11.09 -4.24 3.89
C ALA A 231 12.18 -4.76 4.84
N SER A 232 13.36 -4.12 4.83
CA SER A 232 14.49 -4.50 5.68
C SER A 232 14.18 -4.30 7.17
N ILE A 233 13.52 -3.20 7.52
CA ILE A 233 13.12 -2.91 8.91
C ILE A 233 11.99 -3.86 9.34
N VAL A 234 10.95 -4.02 8.52
CA VAL A 234 9.79 -4.88 8.87
C VAL A 234 10.23 -6.33 9.09
N LYS A 235 11.08 -6.89 8.21
CA LYS A 235 11.64 -8.24 8.37
C LYS A 235 12.38 -8.44 9.70
N ARG A 236 12.94 -7.38 10.24
CA ARG A 236 13.73 -7.40 11.49
C ARG A 236 12.95 -6.92 12.69
N SER A 237 11.68 -6.57 12.52
CA SER A 237 10.81 -6.11 13.61
C SER A 237 10.07 -7.28 14.26
N ARG A 238 10.00 -7.24 15.59
CA ARG A 238 9.18 -8.17 16.38
C ARG A 238 7.72 -7.79 16.27
N TYR A 239 7.44 -6.49 16.46
CA TYR A 239 6.12 -5.89 16.37
C TYR A 239 6.07 -4.80 15.31
N PHE A 240 4.92 -4.68 14.67
CA PHE A 240 4.66 -3.64 13.66
C PHE A 240 3.31 -3.00 13.93
N ILE A 241 3.29 -1.67 14.08
CA ILE A 241 2.04 -0.94 14.32
C ILE A 241 1.26 -0.80 13.02
N ALA A 242 0.02 -1.31 13.00
CA ALA A 242 -0.88 -1.26 11.85
C ALA A 242 -2.25 -0.70 12.25
N TYR A 243 -2.57 0.49 11.77
CA TYR A 243 -3.88 1.11 11.92
C TYR A 243 -4.54 1.36 10.57
N SER A 244 -5.87 1.53 10.57
CA SER A 244 -6.62 1.96 9.39
C SER A 244 -6.03 3.21 8.75
N ALA A 245 -6.21 3.36 7.44
CA ALA A 245 -5.70 4.51 6.70
C ALA A 245 -6.27 5.84 7.22
N GLN A 246 -7.51 5.84 7.69
CA GLN A 246 -8.17 7.00 8.28
C GLN A 246 -8.73 6.65 9.67
N HIS A 247 -7.89 6.70 10.67
CA HIS A 247 -8.36 6.64 12.05
C HIS A 247 -8.47 8.07 12.60
N ARG A 248 -9.70 8.58 12.67
CA ARG A 248 -10.04 9.87 13.29
C ARG A 248 -11.15 9.59 14.28
N THR A 249 -11.02 10.14 15.47
CA THR A 249 -11.98 9.95 16.57
C THR A 249 -13.21 10.84 16.48
N ASP A 250 -13.17 11.87 15.64
CA ASP A 250 -14.09 13.00 15.61
C ASP A 250 -14.92 13.16 14.31
N THR A 251 -14.68 12.31 13.33
CA THR A 251 -15.43 12.33 12.07
C THR A 251 -15.83 10.91 11.67
N GLU A 252 -17.01 10.74 11.06
CA GLU A 252 -17.39 9.52 10.36
C GLU A 252 -16.40 9.28 9.23
N THR A 253 -15.35 8.54 9.53
CA THR A 253 -14.37 8.14 8.54
C THR A 253 -14.75 6.77 8.01
N GLU A 254 -14.77 6.65 6.70
CA GLU A 254 -15.00 5.38 6.05
C GLU A 254 -13.86 4.41 6.41
N PRO A 255 -14.14 3.28 7.10
CA PRO A 255 -13.10 2.35 7.47
C PRO A 255 -12.47 1.77 6.21
N SER A 256 -11.15 1.80 6.13
CA SER A 256 -10.41 1.35 4.95
C SER A 256 -9.16 0.56 5.30
N LEU A 257 -8.90 -0.45 4.49
CA LEU A 257 -7.69 -1.24 4.59
C LEU A 257 -6.49 -0.42 4.10
N SER A 258 -5.37 -0.46 4.81
CA SER A 258 -4.14 0.24 4.40
C SER A 258 -3.05 -0.74 3.93
N PRO A 259 -2.10 -0.29 3.10
CA PRO A 259 -0.96 -1.12 2.67
C PRO A 259 -0.13 -1.69 3.84
N ARG A 260 -0.12 -1.03 4.99
CA ARG A 260 0.67 -1.46 6.17
C ARG A 260 0.35 -2.86 6.66
N TYR A 261 -0.92 -3.30 6.56
CA TYR A 261 -1.29 -4.67 6.96
C TYR A 261 -0.57 -5.69 6.07
N PHE A 262 -0.45 -5.42 4.78
CA PHE A 262 0.25 -6.29 3.83
C PHE A 262 1.77 -6.25 4.05
N GLU A 263 2.32 -5.07 4.31
CA GLU A 263 3.75 -4.87 4.61
C GLU A 263 4.16 -5.58 5.90
N GLY A 264 3.41 -5.39 6.98
CA GLY A 264 3.65 -6.03 8.27
C GLY A 264 3.57 -7.55 8.19
N ALA A 265 2.51 -8.06 7.55
CA ALA A 265 2.31 -9.49 7.36
C ALA A 265 3.37 -10.09 6.43
N GLY A 266 3.70 -9.42 5.32
CA GLY A 266 4.73 -9.84 4.36
C GLY A 266 6.12 -9.95 4.96
N GLY A 267 6.47 -9.08 5.91
CA GLY A 267 7.71 -9.19 6.68
C GLY A 267 7.64 -10.17 7.87
N GLY A 268 6.48 -10.76 8.13
CA GLY A 268 6.26 -11.69 9.23
C GLY A 268 6.38 -11.06 10.62
N ALA A 269 6.12 -9.78 10.76
CA ALA A 269 6.01 -9.14 12.06
C ALA A 269 4.68 -9.51 12.74
N VAL A 270 4.63 -9.48 14.08
CA VAL A 270 3.36 -9.49 14.79
C VAL A 270 2.75 -8.10 14.67
N MET A 271 1.61 -8.01 14.00
CA MET A 271 0.93 -6.73 13.82
C MET A 271 0.13 -6.36 15.06
N LEU A 272 0.30 -5.14 15.55
CA LEU A 272 -0.45 -4.55 16.65
C LEU A 272 -1.27 -3.39 16.13
N GLY A 273 -2.55 -3.34 16.44
CA GLY A 273 -3.39 -2.24 16.01
C GLY A 273 -4.87 -2.55 16.09
N THR A 274 -5.64 -1.92 15.21
CA THR A 274 -7.08 -2.13 15.11
C THR A 274 -7.42 -2.76 13.77
N ALA A 275 -8.25 -3.79 13.76
CA ALA A 275 -8.86 -4.27 12.53
C ALA A 275 -9.83 -3.18 12.02
N PRO A 276 -9.67 -2.68 10.79
CA PRO A 276 -10.65 -1.77 10.23
C PRO A 276 -12.00 -2.48 10.03
N GLY A 277 -13.09 -1.78 10.36
CA GLY A 277 -14.45 -2.30 10.25
C GLY A 277 -14.96 -2.36 8.80
N CYS A 278 -14.12 -2.77 7.84
CA CYS A 278 -14.46 -2.87 6.43
C CYS A 278 -14.45 -4.34 5.96
N PRO A 279 -15.30 -4.72 4.98
CA PRO A 279 -15.39 -6.08 4.46
C PRO A 279 -14.06 -6.59 3.89
N GLU A 280 -13.23 -5.69 3.34
CA GLU A 280 -11.93 -5.99 2.75
C GLU A 280 -10.97 -6.60 3.77
N PHE A 281 -11.01 -6.11 5.01
CA PHE A 281 -10.15 -6.64 6.06
C PHE A 281 -10.48 -8.12 6.35
N GLY A 282 -11.75 -8.46 6.56
CA GLY A 282 -12.17 -9.83 6.80
C GLY A 282 -11.87 -10.79 5.64
N ARG A 283 -11.86 -10.28 4.39
CA ARG A 283 -11.49 -11.08 3.21
C ARG A 283 -9.99 -11.30 3.08
N CYS A 284 -9.16 -10.33 3.51
CA CYS A 284 -7.71 -10.38 3.36
C CYS A 284 -7.00 -11.00 4.56
N PHE A 285 -7.53 -10.82 5.77
CA PHE A 285 -6.87 -11.15 7.04
C PHE A 285 -7.78 -12.00 7.94
N ASP A 286 -8.25 -13.13 7.40
CA ASP A 286 -9.23 -14.05 8.00
C ASP A 286 -8.61 -15.14 8.90
N TRP A 287 -7.35 -15.01 9.28
CA TRP A 287 -6.66 -15.95 10.18
C TRP A 287 -6.49 -15.39 11.60
N PRO A 288 -6.38 -16.25 12.61
CA PRO A 288 -6.17 -15.84 13.99
C PRO A 288 -4.90 -14.99 14.16
N ASP A 289 -5.00 -13.96 15.00
CA ASP A 289 -3.88 -13.04 15.29
C ASP A 289 -3.25 -12.39 14.04
N ALA A 290 -4.01 -12.28 12.95
CA ALA A 290 -3.59 -11.48 11.80
C ALA A 290 -3.19 -10.06 12.24
N VAL A 291 -3.98 -9.47 13.13
CA VAL A 291 -3.66 -8.28 13.91
C VAL A 291 -4.03 -8.54 15.36
N VAL A 292 -3.08 -8.42 16.27
CA VAL A 292 -3.35 -8.41 17.70
C VAL A 292 -3.99 -7.06 18.04
N GLN A 293 -5.24 -7.13 18.51
CA GLN A 293 -6.04 -5.93 18.75
C GLN A 293 -5.51 -5.15 19.95
N ILE A 294 -5.21 -3.87 19.73
CA ILE A 294 -4.93 -2.89 20.77
C ILE A 294 -5.79 -1.64 20.51
N PRO A 295 -6.17 -0.88 21.54
CA PRO A 295 -6.81 0.42 21.33
C PRO A 295 -5.91 1.34 20.47
N TYR A 296 -6.52 2.25 19.69
CA TYR A 296 -5.73 3.23 18.96
C TYR A 296 -4.89 4.08 19.92
N GLU A 297 -5.52 4.58 20.98
CA GLU A 297 -4.85 5.21 22.12
C GLU A 297 -4.58 4.17 23.20
N CYS A 298 -3.36 3.64 23.25
CA CYS A 298 -2.93 2.62 24.18
C CYS A 298 -1.79 3.15 25.08
N PRO A 299 -2.12 3.85 26.19
CA PRO A 299 -1.10 4.35 27.12
C PRO A 299 -0.34 3.21 27.82
N GLU A 300 -0.98 2.05 27.97
CA GLU A 300 -0.42 0.87 28.65
C GLU A 300 0.27 -0.10 27.67
N ILE A 301 0.78 0.38 26.55
CA ILE A 301 1.37 -0.47 25.47
C ILE A 301 2.49 -1.37 26.00
N GLU A 302 3.28 -0.91 26.98
CA GLU A 302 4.33 -1.71 27.62
C GLU A 302 3.73 -2.96 28.29
N ARG A 303 2.67 -2.80 29.09
CA ARG A 303 1.99 -3.92 29.77
C ARG A 303 1.41 -4.90 28.73
N VAL A 304 0.80 -4.40 27.66
CA VAL A 304 0.24 -5.24 26.61
C VAL A 304 1.34 -6.10 25.95
N LEU A 305 2.49 -5.51 25.68
CA LEU A 305 3.62 -6.22 25.07
C LEU A 305 4.23 -7.24 26.05
N ASP A 306 4.34 -6.90 27.34
CA ASP A 306 4.81 -7.84 28.36
C ASP A 306 3.87 -9.03 28.53
N GLU A 307 2.57 -8.84 28.40
CA GLU A 307 1.59 -9.93 28.39
C GLU A 307 1.75 -10.84 27.16
N LEU A 308 1.91 -10.26 25.97
CA LEU A 308 2.14 -11.02 24.74
C LEU A 308 3.45 -11.82 24.76
N GLU A 309 4.51 -11.28 25.37
CA GLU A 309 5.80 -11.98 25.52
C GLU A 309 5.73 -13.24 26.38
N ARG A 310 4.67 -13.39 27.18
CA ARG A 310 4.40 -14.62 27.96
C ARG A 310 3.76 -15.73 27.13
N GLU A 311 3.37 -15.42 25.88
CA GLU A 311 2.74 -16.35 24.95
C GLU A 311 3.60 -16.60 23.68
N PRO A 312 4.86 -17.09 23.81
CA PRO A 312 5.80 -17.20 22.70
C PRO A 312 5.28 -18.05 21.54
N GLU A 313 4.57 -19.14 21.85
CA GLU A 313 3.98 -20.00 20.81
C GLU A 313 2.91 -19.27 19.98
N ARG A 314 2.11 -18.41 20.62
CA ARG A 314 1.12 -17.57 19.94
C ARG A 314 1.81 -16.60 18.98
N LEU A 315 2.89 -15.97 19.43
CA LEU A 315 3.67 -15.05 18.60
C LEU A 315 4.30 -15.75 17.40
N VAL A 316 4.83 -16.95 17.57
CA VAL A 316 5.38 -17.78 16.48
C VAL A 316 4.29 -18.16 15.49
N ARG A 317 3.11 -18.60 15.97
CA ARG A 317 1.97 -18.91 15.09
C ARG A 317 1.50 -17.70 14.30
N ALA A 318 1.38 -16.52 14.93
CA ALA A 318 0.98 -15.29 14.28
C ALA A 318 1.96 -14.89 13.16
N ARG A 319 3.28 -14.93 13.42
CA ARG A 319 4.31 -14.64 12.42
C ARG A 319 4.26 -15.58 11.23
N ARG A 320 4.14 -16.89 11.52
CA ARG A 320 4.05 -17.92 10.47
C ARG A 320 2.80 -17.72 9.63
N ALA A 321 1.65 -17.53 10.25
CA ALA A 321 0.38 -17.30 9.55
C ALA A 321 0.44 -16.03 8.68
N ASN A 322 1.00 -14.93 9.20
CA ASN A 322 1.23 -13.70 8.44
C ASN A 322 2.07 -13.94 7.18
N LEU A 323 3.22 -14.61 7.30
CA LEU A 323 4.08 -14.93 6.16
C LEU A 323 3.40 -15.82 5.13
N LEU A 324 2.83 -16.95 5.56
CA LEU A 324 2.24 -17.94 4.66
C LEU A 324 1.04 -17.38 3.90
N ASN A 325 0.12 -16.71 4.61
CA ASN A 325 -1.06 -16.13 3.98
C ASN A 325 -0.68 -14.99 3.01
N THR A 326 0.33 -14.17 3.35
CA THR A 326 0.78 -13.10 2.46
C THR A 326 1.42 -13.66 1.19
N LEU A 327 2.31 -14.64 1.30
CA LEU A 327 2.92 -15.31 0.15
C LEU A 327 1.87 -15.99 -0.77
N ARG A 328 0.86 -16.60 -0.19
CA ARG A 328 -0.17 -17.36 -0.92
C ARG A 328 -1.27 -16.49 -1.52
N ARG A 329 -1.47 -15.25 -1.02
CA ARG A 329 -2.68 -14.47 -1.30
C ARG A 329 -2.44 -12.99 -1.63
N HIS A 330 -1.31 -12.41 -1.23
CA HIS A 330 -1.17 -10.95 -1.17
C HIS A 330 0.04 -10.38 -1.90
N ASP A 331 0.74 -11.18 -2.70
CA ASP A 331 1.71 -10.63 -3.65
C ASP A 331 0.99 -9.76 -4.70
N TRP A 332 1.64 -8.68 -5.15
CA TRP A 332 1.08 -7.82 -6.19
C TRP A 332 0.74 -8.55 -7.48
N SER A 333 1.44 -9.63 -7.79
CA SER A 333 1.19 -10.43 -9.00
C SER A 333 -0.20 -11.09 -9.01
N TYR A 334 -0.80 -11.39 -7.84
CA TYR A 334 -2.19 -11.87 -7.77
C TYR A 334 -3.18 -10.76 -8.15
N ARG A 335 -2.91 -9.51 -7.76
CA ARG A 335 -3.74 -8.35 -8.16
C ARG A 335 -3.64 -8.09 -9.65
N TRP A 336 -2.43 -8.26 -10.20
CA TRP A 336 -2.23 -8.15 -11.63
C TRP A 336 -2.97 -9.24 -12.41
N GLU A 337 -2.92 -10.49 -11.95
CA GLU A 337 -3.69 -11.57 -12.55
C GLU A 337 -5.21 -11.29 -12.55
N ASP A 338 -5.74 -10.73 -11.45
CA ASP A 338 -7.15 -10.33 -11.37
C ASP A 338 -7.51 -9.26 -12.40
N VAL A 339 -6.64 -8.27 -12.61
CA VAL A 339 -6.80 -7.25 -13.67
C VAL A 339 -6.81 -7.89 -15.05
N LEU A 340 -5.83 -8.76 -15.37
CA LEU A 340 -5.76 -9.45 -16.67
C LEU A 340 -7.01 -10.29 -16.91
N ARG A 341 -7.45 -11.07 -15.92
CA ARG A 341 -8.66 -11.89 -16.01
C ARG A 341 -9.91 -11.04 -16.27
N ARG A 342 -10.01 -9.89 -15.60
CA ARG A 342 -11.14 -8.95 -15.75
C ARG A 342 -11.26 -8.41 -17.18
N VAL A 343 -10.14 -8.19 -17.85
CA VAL A 343 -10.12 -7.69 -19.24
C VAL A 343 -9.97 -8.81 -20.28
N GLY A 344 -10.05 -10.07 -19.88
CA GLY A 344 -9.97 -11.22 -20.79
C GLY A 344 -8.61 -11.40 -21.44
N MET A 345 -7.53 -11.17 -20.67
CA MET A 345 -6.15 -11.42 -21.10
C MET A 345 -5.54 -12.57 -20.32
N GLU A 346 -4.74 -13.39 -21.01
CA GLU A 346 -4.05 -14.51 -20.39
C GLU A 346 -2.72 -14.06 -19.74
N PRO A 347 -2.43 -14.53 -18.51
CA PRO A 347 -1.16 -14.28 -17.86
C PRO A 347 0.03 -14.86 -18.63
N LEU A 348 1.10 -14.11 -18.76
CA LEU A 348 2.36 -14.58 -19.34
C LEU A 348 3.04 -15.64 -18.47
N VAL A 349 3.98 -16.36 -19.06
CA VAL A 349 4.77 -17.42 -18.38
C VAL A 349 5.47 -16.87 -17.14
N ALA A 350 6.04 -15.67 -17.20
CA ALA A 350 6.75 -15.05 -16.09
C ALA A 350 5.86 -14.83 -14.85
N LEU A 351 4.58 -14.48 -15.03
CA LEU A 351 3.64 -14.35 -13.91
C LEU A 351 3.38 -15.71 -13.25
N LYS A 352 3.17 -16.76 -14.05
CA LYS A 352 2.99 -18.14 -13.55
C LYS A 352 4.25 -18.66 -12.83
N GLU A 353 5.43 -18.26 -13.29
CA GLU A 353 6.72 -18.59 -12.64
C GLU A 353 6.87 -17.87 -11.30
N ARG A 354 6.47 -16.59 -11.23
CA ARG A 354 6.44 -15.86 -9.96
C ARG A 354 5.52 -16.56 -8.94
N HIS A 355 4.32 -16.98 -9.34
CA HIS A 355 3.39 -17.70 -8.45
C HIS A 355 3.97 -19.03 -7.97
N ARG A 356 4.63 -19.80 -8.86
CA ARG A 356 5.33 -21.04 -8.46
C ARG A 356 6.44 -20.78 -7.44
N LYS A 357 7.20 -19.71 -7.64
CA LYS A 357 8.26 -19.30 -6.70
C LYS A 357 7.67 -18.93 -5.33
N LEU A 358 6.60 -18.15 -5.29
CA LEU A 358 5.91 -17.78 -4.05
C LEU A 358 5.37 -19.01 -3.31
N ALA A 359 4.78 -19.97 -4.03
CA ALA A 359 4.30 -21.22 -3.46
C ALA A 359 5.43 -22.05 -2.85
N ALA A 360 6.55 -22.21 -3.57
CA ALA A 360 7.72 -22.93 -3.06
C ALA A 360 8.32 -22.26 -1.80
N MET A 361 8.39 -20.92 -1.78
CA MET A 361 8.81 -20.16 -0.60
C MET A 361 7.88 -20.41 0.59
N ALA A 362 6.56 -20.41 0.36
CA ALA A 362 5.59 -20.67 1.42
C ALA A 362 5.76 -22.09 2.00
N GLU A 363 5.92 -23.11 1.15
CA GLU A 363 6.16 -24.49 1.58
C GLU A 363 7.46 -24.63 2.40
N GLU A 364 8.52 -23.92 2.05
CA GLU A 364 9.77 -23.95 2.79
C GLU A 364 9.64 -23.26 4.15
N ILE A 365 9.01 -22.07 4.20
CA ILE A 365 8.76 -21.34 5.45
C ILE A 365 7.83 -22.12 6.38
N GLU A 366 6.89 -22.89 5.84
CA GLU A 366 5.99 -23.75 6.64
C GLU A 366 6.77 -24.81 7.42
N ARG A 367 7.87 -25.31 6.86
CA ARG A 367 8.77 -26.30 7.49
C ARG A 367 9.78 -25.69 8.46
N TRP A 368 9.90 -24.35 8.53
CA TRP A 368 10.83 -23.73 9.45
C TRP A 368 10.52 -24.11 10.90
N PRO A 369 11.55 -24.43 11.72
CA PRO A 369 11.33 -24.67 13.13
C PRO A 369 10.85 -23.40 13.84
N ALA A 370 10.19 -23.54 15.00
CA ALA A 370 9.67 -22.41 15.77
C ALA A 370 10.76 -21.38 16.09
N GLU A 371 11.96 -21.86 16.40
CA GLU A 371 13.13 -21.06 16.74
C GLU A 371 13.57 -20.13 15.61
N ALA A 372 13.28 -20.47 14.35
CA ALA A 372 13.58 -19.62 13.20
C ALA A 372 12.68 -18.37 13.15
N LEU A 373 11.51 -18.46 13.74
CA LEU A 373 10.53 -17.37 13.82
C LEU A 373 10.57 -16.63 15.16
N GLU A 374 11.36 -17.13 16.13
CA GLU A 374 11.57 -16.46 17.39
C GLU A 374 12.60 -15.35 17.33
N PRO A 375 12.38 -14.22 18.03
CA PRO A 375 13.36 -13.16 18.16
C PRO A 375 14.58 -13.62 18.99
N LEU A 376 15.79 -13.26 18.56
CA LEU A 376 17.02 -13.52 19.32
C LEU A 376 16.98 -12.94 20.76
N ALA A 377 16.24 -11.85 20.98
CA ALA A 377 16.13 -11.18 22.27
C ALA A 377 15.40 -12.00 23.34
N LEU A 378 14.47 -12.90 22.99
CA LEU A 378 13.80 -13.78 23.94
C LEU A 378 14.77 -14.80 24.53
N ARG A 379 15.72 -15.33 23.76
CA ARG A 379 16.74 -16.26 24.26
C ARG A 379 17.64 -15.61 25.33
N ALA A 380 17.97 -14.32 25.17
CA ALA A 380 18.80 -13.59 26.16
C ALA A 380 18.03 -13.21 27.43
N ARG A 381 16.70 -12.99 27.36
CA ARG A 381 15.85 -12.69 28.53
C ARG A 381 15.52 -13.95 29.35
N ALA A 382 15.20 -15.07 28.69
CA ALA A 382 14.96 -16.35 29.37
C ALA A 382 16.18 -16.84 30.13
N GLY A 383 17.39 -16.64 29.60
CA GLY A 383 18.65 -16.96 30.29
C GLY A 383 18.99 -16.11 31.50
N ARG A 384 18.35 -14.93 31.69
CA ARG A 384 18.55 -14.07 32.87
C ARG A 384 17.53 -14.29 33.98
N CYS A 385 16.34 -14.83 33.68
CA CYS A 385 15.33 -15.11 34.70
C CYS A 385 15.63 -16.38 35.52
N GLY A 386 16.55 -17.23 35.08
CA GLY A 386 16.97 -18.45 35.77
C GLY A 386 18.14 -18.28 36.76
N ARG A 387 18.60 -17.04 37.02
CA ARG A 387 19.69 -16.75 37.99
C ARG A 387 19.29 -15.63 38.96
N ARG A 388 18.25 -15.81 39.71
CA ARG A 388 18.00 -15.12 40.99
C ARG A 388 17.44 -16.11 41.98
#